data_18b17195df9c6632f256ac812ea5b958
#
_entry.id   18b17195df9c6632f256ac812ea5b958
#
_cell.length_a   1.000
_cell.length_b   1.000
_cell.length_c   1.000
_cell.angle_alpha   90.00
_cell.angle_beta   90.00
_cell.angle_gamma   90.00
#
_symmetry.space_group_name_H-M   'P 1'
#
loop_
_entity.id
_entity.type
_entity.pdbx_description
1 polymer ?
#
loop_
_entity_poly.entity_id
_entity_poly.type
_entity_poly.pdbx_seq_one_letter_code
_entity_poly.pdbx_strand_id
1 'polypeptide(L)'
;MGKKVLIAYADDNMAYSLKRIGKQARNLGIFDDVVLWTPNDLPEYIQSSPLMKYKYGGGYWAWKPCVIHETLQRYEEGTVICYVDAGCTLDNGNEWILWTEIMKEYDTLLFKYRDEMPCWDKFGSVSTKIKHWTKKNSILFYDRMT
;
A
#
# COMPACT_ATOMS: atom_id res chain seq x y z
N MET A 1 -5.28 -9.75 -18.83
CA MET A 1 -5.27 -8.65 -17.85
C MET A 1 -4.97 -9.27 -16.51
N GLY A 2 -3.92 -8.81 -15.83
CA GLY A 2 -3.55 -9.37 -14.52
C GLY A 2 -4.63 -9.13 -13.46
N LYS A 3 -4.53 -9.84 -12.34
CA LYS A 3 -5.43 -9.68 -11.20
C LYS A 3 -5.29 -8.30 -10.56
N LYS A 4 -6.32 -7.87 -9.88
CA LYS A 4 -6.32 -6.71 -8.97
C LYS A 4 -6.40 -7.22 -7.55
N VAL A 5 -5.36 -6.99 -6.77
CA VAL A 5 -5.23 -7.51 -5.42
C VAL A 5 -5.09 -6.37 -4.42
N LEU A 6 -5.99 -6.30 -3.45
CA LEU A 6 -5.81 -5.37 -2.34
C LEU A 6 -5.06 -6.06 -1.21
N ILE A 7 -4.08 -5.36 -0.66
CA ILE A 7 -3.35 -5.80 0.52
C ILE A 7 -3.42 -4.76 1.64
N ALA A 8 -3.53 -5.22 2.86
CA ALA A 8 -3.43 -4.40 4.06
C ALA A 8 -2.72 -5.19 5.16
N TYR A 9 -2.12 -4.47 6.10
CA TYR A 9 -1.46 -5.06 7.27
C TYR A 9 -1.93 -4.36 8.54
N ALA A 10 -2.09 -5.13 9.62
CA ALA A 10 -2.17 -4.59 10.96
C ALA A 10 -1.65 -5.59 12.00
N ASP A 11 -1.17 -5.03 13.11
CA ASP A 11 -0.92 -5.79 14.34
C ASP A 11 -2.21 -5.95 15.16
N ASP A 12 -2.10 -6.59 16.32
CA ASP A 12 -3.26 -6.85 17.21
C ASP A 12 -3.99 -5.58 17.65
N ASN A 13 -3.27 -4.44 17.78
CA ASN A 13 -3.87 -3.17 18.17
C ASN A 13 -4.85 -2.63 17.11
N MET A 14 -4.65 -3.00 15.85
CA MET A 14 -5.44 -2.54 14.71
C MET A 14 -6.20 -3.69 14.01
N ALA A 15 -6.34 -4.84 14.68
CA ALA A 15 -7.01 -6.02 14.11
C ALA A 15 -8.44 -5.73 13.65
N TYR A 16 -9.18 -4.92 14.40
CA TYR A 16 -10.53 -4.50 14.01
C TYR A 16 -10.52 -3.70 12.69
N SER A 17 -9.58 -2.76 12.56
CA SER A 17 -9.43 -1.95 11.34
C SER A 17 -9.06 -2.81 10.14
N LEU A 18 -8.18 -3.80 10.32
CA LEU A 18 -7.82 -4.76 9.28
C LEU A 18 -9.04 -5.58 8.80
N LYS A 19 -9.82 -6.08 9.73
CA LYS A 19 -11.07 -6.80 9.40
C LYS A 19 -12.07 -5.92 8.66
N ARG A 20 -12.22 -4.67 9.12
CA ARG A 20 -13.11 -3.69 8.51
C ARG A 20 -12.72 -3.38 7.06
N ILE A 21 -11.44 -3.03 6.82
CA ILE A 21 -10.99 -2.69 5.47
C ILE A 21 -11.08 -3.89 4.52
N GLY A 22 -10.78 -5.09 5.00
CA GLY A 22 -10.96 -6.31 4.22
C GLY A 22 -12.41 -6.55 3.81
N LYS A 23 -13.37 -6.27 4.71
CA LYS A 23 -14.80 -6.32 4.37
C LYS A 23 -15.19 -5.27 3.34
N GLN A 24 -14.70 -4.03 3.51
CA GLN A 24 -14.96 -2.95 2.55
C GLN A 24 -14.41 -3.30 1.16
N ALA A 25 -13.18 -3.82 1.08
CA ALA A 25 -12.56 -4.21 -0.18
C ALA A 25 -13.37 -5.28 -0.92
N ARG A 26 -13.84 -6.31 -0.21
CA ARG A 26 -14.68 -7.36 -0.80
C ARG A 26 -16.03 -6.82 -1.26
N ASN A 27 -16.62 -5.91 -0.50
CA ASN A 27 -17.92 -5.31 -0.85
C ASN A 27 -17.84 -4.42 -2.08
N LEU A 28 -16.70 -3.82 -2.39
CA LEU A 28 -16.50 -3.04 -3.60
C LEU A 28 -16.60 -3.90 -4.88
N GLY A 29 -16.29 -5.19 -4.80
CA GLY A 29 -16.35 -6.09 -5.96
C GLY A 29 -15.36 -5.76 -7.09
N ILE A 30 -14.31 -4.97 -6.81
CA ILE A 30 -13.32 -4.52 -7.78
C ILE A 30 -12.07 -5.40 -7.76
N PHE A 31 -11.73 -5.91 -6.59
CA PHE A 31 -10.54 -6.70 -6.35
C PHE A 31 -10.83 -8.19 -6.55
N ASP A 32 -9.96 -8.85 -7.30
CA ASP A 32 -10.03 -10.30 -7.52
C ASP A 32 -9.60 -11.07 -6.27
N ASP A 33 -8.74 -10.45 -5.45
CA ASP A 33 -8.28 -11.01 -4.18
C ASP A 33 -8.06 -9.92 -3.12
N VAL A 34 -8.18 -10.29 -1.84
CA VAL A 34 -7.97 -9.40 -0.69
C VAL A 34 -7.11 -10.12 0.34
N VAL A 35 -5.86 -9.73 0.44
CA VAL A 35 -4.87 -10.35 1.33
C VAL A 35 -4.64 -9.47 2.55
N LEU A 36 -5.00 -9.98 3.71
CA LEU A 36 -4.85 -9.30 4.98
C LEU A 36 -3.67 -9.89 5.74
N TRP A 37 -2.61 -9.13 5.87
CA TRP A 37 -1.39 -9.52 6.54
C TRP A 37 -1.43 -9.21 8.03
N THR A 38 -0.91 -10.10 8.84
CA THR A 38 -0.71 -9.94 10.29
C THR A 38 0.77 -10.16 10.64
N PRO A 39 1.21 -9.86 11.86
CA PRO A 39 2.60 -10.15 12.28
C PRO A 39 3.00 -11.62 12.09
N ASN A 40 2.06 -12.55 12.23
CA ASN A 40 2.33 -13.98 12.07
C ASN A 40 2.56 -14.40 10.61
N ASP A 41 2.11 -13.60 9.66
CA ASP A 41 2.27 -13.87 8.21
C ASP A 41 3.59 -13.32 7.66
N LEU A 42 4.29 -12.50 8.44
CA LEU A 42 5.55 -11.91 8.02
C LEU A 42 6.65 -12.99 7.92
N PRO A 43 7.55 -12.91 6.94
CA PRO A 43 8.72 -13.78 6.87
C PRO A 43 9.61 -13.64 8.10
N GLU A 44 10.32 -14.71 8.44
CA GLU A 44 11.18 -14.77 9.63
C GLU A 44 12.25 -13.65 9.64
N TYR A 45 12.79 -13.30 8.49
CA TYR A 45 13.81 -12.23 8.39
C TYR A 45 13.29 -10.86 8.82
N ILE A 46 11.98 -10.58 8.69
CA ILE A 46 11.36 -9.37 9.22
C ILE A 46 10.97 -9.56 10.68
N GLN A 47 10.35 -10.68 11.05
CA GLN A 47 9.95 -10.95 12.44
C GLN A 47 11.15 -10.89 13.39
N SER A 48 12.31 -11.39 12.97
CA SER A 48 13.57 -11.36 13.74
C SER A 48 14.31 -10.03 13.67
N SER A 49 13.87 -9.09 12.87
CA SER A 49 14.51 -7.78 12.72
C SER A 49 14.52 -7.01 14.05
N PRO A 50 15.66 -6.41 14.44
CA PRO A 50 15.72 -5.54 15.62
C PRO A 50 14.72 -4.39 15.58
N LEU A 51 14.31 -3.94 14.39
CA LEU A 51 13.33 -2.87 14.21
C LEU A 51 11.95 -3.27 14.75
N MET A 52 11.56 -4.55 14.66
CA MET A 52 10.25 -5.03 15.11
C MET A 52 10.05 -4.94 16.63
N LYS A 53 11.11 -4.68 17.40
CA LYS A 53 11.04 -4.43 18.84
C LYS A 53 10.48 -3.04 19.19
N TYR A 54 10.48 -2.12 18.25
CA TYR A 54 10.00 -0.76 18.49
C TYR A 54 8.49 -0.68 18.30
N LYS A 55 7.80 -0.04 19.26
CA LYS A 55 6.33 0.13 19.20
C LYS A 55 5.90 1.10 18.12
N TYR A 56 6.71 2.14 17.86
CA TYR A 56 6.38 3.16 16.86
C TYR A 56 6.30 2.55 15.47
N GLY A 57 5.13 2.69 14.83
CA GLY A 57 4.87 2.11 13.50
C GLY A 57 4.98 0.58 13.46
N GLY A 58 4.89 -0.13 14.63
CA GLY A 58 5.08 -1.58 14.67
C GLY A 58 6.43 -2.02 14.10
N GLY A 59 7.52 -1.32 14.50
CA GLY A 59 8.85 -1.56 13.96
C GLY A 59 9.24 -0.56 12.85
N TYR A 60 8.88 0.70 13.03
CA TYR A 60 9.15 1.78 12.07
C TYR A 60 8.67 1.47 10.65
N TRP A 61 7.53 0.76 10.52
CA TRP A 61 6.95 0.33 9.23
C TRP A 61 7.90 -0.52 8.36
N ALA A 62 8.92 -1.16 8.94
CA ALA A 62 9.84 -2.03 8.21
C ALA A 62 9.12 -3.21 7.53
N TRP A 63 7.99 -3.62 8.05
CA TRP A 63 7.11 -4.63 7.47
C TRP A 63 6.45 -4.19 6.15
N LYS A 64 6.23 -2.87 5.95
CA LYS A 64 5.46 -2.37 4.79
C LYS A 64 6.07 -2.75 3.43
N PRO A 65 7.35 -2.46 3.14
CA PRO A 65 7.94 -2.92 1.89
C PRO A 65 8.00 -4.45 1.78
N CYS A 66 8.11 -5.14 2.92
CA CYS A 66 8.11 -6.59 2.95
C CYS A 66 6.77 -7.17 2.48
N VAL A 67 5.63 -6.75 3.05
CA VAL A 67 4.31 -7.28 2.65
C VAL A 67 3.99 -6.98 1.19
N ILE A 68 4.44 -5.85 0.66
CA ILE A 68 4.30 -5.51 -0.76
C ILE A 68 5.14 -6.46 -1.60
N HIS A 69 6.43 -6.61 -1.28
CA HIS A 69 7.35 -7.48 -2.01
C HIS A 69 6.89 -8.94 -2.01
N GLU A 70 6.59 -9.48 -0.83
CA GLU A 70 6.13 -10.87 -0.69
C GLU A 70 4.81 -11.12 -1.44
N THR A 71 3.94 -10.12 -1.48
CA THR A 71 2.71 -10.26 -2.27
C THR A 71 3.03 -10.26 -3.77
N LEU A 72 3.88 -9.35 -4.25
CA LEU A 72 4.29 -9.33 -5.66
C LEU A 72 4.88 -10.66 -6.11
N GLN A 73 5.63 -11.36 -5.26
CA GLN A 73 6.22 -12.67 -5.58
C GLN A 73 5.17 -13.80 -5.68
N ARG A 74 3.98 -13.63 -5.12
CA ARG A 74 2.92 -14.65 -5.10
C ARG A 74 2.00 -14.59 -6.32
N TYR A 75 2.04 -13.50 -7.08
CA TYR A 75 1.12 -13.27 -8.19
C TYR A 75 1.89 -13.15 -9.51
N GLU A 76 1.17 -13.44 -10.59
CA GLU A 76 1.71 -13.39 -11.94
C GLU A 76 2.01 -11.94 -12.39
N GLU A 77 2.92 -11.81 -13.33
CA GLU A 77 3.24 -10.52 -13.97
C GLU A 77 1.97 -9.87 -14.55
N GLY A 78 1.88 -8.55 -14.44
CA GLY A 78 0.70 -7.77 -14.84
C GLY A 78 -0.39 -7.72 -13.78
N THR A 79 -0.21 -8.35 -12.61
CA THR A 79 -1.10 -8.18 -11.45
C THR A 79 -0.87 -6.81 -10.80
N VAL A 80 -1.95 -6.09 -10.54
CA VAL A 80 -1.92 -4.81 -9.82
C VAL A 80 -2.08 -5.06 -8.33
N ILE A 81 -1.05 -4.77 -7.55
CA ILE A 81 -1.10 -4.82 -6.09
C ILE A 81 -1.46 -3.44 -5.53
N CYS A 82 -2.54 -3.37 -4.78
CA CYS A 82 -3.04 -2.17 -4.16
C CYS A 82 -2.81 -2.22 -2.64
N TYR A 83 -1.77 -1.54 -2.15
CA TYR A 83 -1.53 -1.43 -0.72
C TYR A 83 -2.37 -0.31 -0.11
N VAL A 84 -3.08 -0.61 0.97
CA VAL A 84 -3.88 0.35 1.73
C VAL A 84 -3.62 0.18 3.23
N ASP A 85 -3.37 1.27 3.94
CA ASP A 85 -3.27 1.22 5.40
C ASP A 85 -4.59 0.79 6.03
N ALA A 86 -4.54 -0.09 7.03
CA ALA A 86 -5.73 -0.63 7.69
C ALA A 86 -6.63 0.45 8.31
N GLY A 87 -6.05 1.59 8.67
CA GLY A 87 -6.79 2.76 9.19
C GLY A 87 -7.62 3.51 8.14
N CYS A 88 -7.37 3.31 6.85
CA CYS A 88 -8.12 3.95 5.77
C CYS A 88 -9.56 3.44 5.67
N THR A 89 -10.39 4.20 4.99
CA THR A 89 -11.74 3.79 4.58
C THR A 89 -11.78 3.73 3.06
N LEU A 90 -12.27 2.62 2.52
CA LEU A 90 -12.46 2.48 1.08
C LEU A 90 -13.82 3.05 0.71
N ASP A 91 -13.78 4.03 -0.18
CA ASP A 91 -14.98 4.64 -0.74
C ASP A 91 -15.39 3.94 -2.05
N ASN A 92 -16.65 4.08 -2.42
CA ASN A 92 -17.27 3.47 -3.58
C ASN A 92 -17.04 4.29 -4.87
N GLY A 93 -15.85 4.85 -5.02
CA GLY A 93 -15.52 5.72 -6.16
C GLY A 93 -15.14 4.96 -7.42
N ASN A 94 -15.52 5.51 -8.59
CA ASN A 94 -15.06 5.03 -9.91
C ASN A 94 -13.54 5.25 -10.11
N GLU A 95 -12.88 5.96 -9.20
CA GLU A 95 -11.45 6.25 -9.23
C GLU A 95 -10.59 4.97 -9.24
N TRP A 96 -11.04 3.90 -8.56
CA TRP A 96 -10.34 2.61 -8.57
C TRP A 96 -10.20 2.01 -9.96
N ILE A 97 -11.22 2.18 -10.80
CA ILE A 97 -11.19 1.72 -12.19
C ILE A 97 -10.17 2.54 -12.97
N LEU A 98 -10.20 3.87 -12.80
CA LEU A 98 -9.23 4.77 -13.42
C LEU A 98 -7.80 4.42 -13.01
N TRP A 99 -7.55 4.20 -11.73
CA TRP A 99 -6.21 3.87 -11.23
C TRP A 99 -5.68 2.55 -11.79
N THR A 100 -6.54 1.55 -11.94
CA THR A 100 -6.13 0.28 -12.56
C THR A 100 -5.86 0.41 -14.06
N GLU A 101 -6.54 1.32 -14.78
CA GLU A 101 -6.21 1.63 -16.17
C GLU A 101 -4.86 2.35 -16.30
N ILE A 102 -4.59 3.32 -15.43
CA ILE A 102 -3.30 4.03 -15.36
C ILE A 102 -2.14 3.05 -15.14
N MET A 103 -2.34 2.03 -14.29
CA MET A 103 -1.31 1.02 -14.01
C MET A 103 -0.94 0.13 -15.20
N LYS A 104 -1.65 0.21 -16.34
CA LYS A 104 -1.23 -0.45 -17.57
C LYS A 104 -0.02 0.22 -18.23
N GLU A 105 0.20 1.51 -17.93
CA GLU A 105 1.29 2.31 -18.52
C GLU A 105 2.42 2.59 -17.55
N TYR A 106 2.20 2.36 -16.25
CA TYR A 106 3.14 2.70 -15.18
C TYR A 106 3.34 1.54 -14.21
N ASP A 107 4.56 1.35 -13.76
CA ASP A 107 4.90 0.30 -12.78
C ASP A 107 4.44 0.64 -11.36
N THR A 108 4.27 1.93 -11.06
CA THR A 108 3.92 2.39 -9.71
C THR A 108 3.06 3.65 -9.76
N LEU A 109 1.96 3.64 -9.02
CA LEU A 109 1.11 4.78 -8.77
C LEU A 109 1.21 5.19 -7.30
N LEU A 110 1.61 6.44 -7.04
CA LEU A 110 1.69 7.01 -5.72
C LEU A 110 0.76 8.23 -5.61
N PHE A 111 0.14 8.38 -4.45
CA PHE A 111 -0.73 9.51 -4.17
C PHE A 111 0.08 10.60 -3.46
N LYS A 112 0.02 11.81 -3.99
CA LYS A 112 0.61 12.98 -3.36
C LYS A 112 -0.38 13.56 -2.35
N TYR A 113 0.09 13.79 -1.13
CA TYR A 113 -0.68 14.56 -0.15
C TYR A 113 -0.69 16.03 -0.56
N ARG A 114 -1.78 16.73 -0.23
CA ARG A 114 -1.83 18.18 -0.40
C ARG A 114 -0.76 18.87 0.44
N ASP A 115 -0.20 19.97 -0.06
CA ASP A 115 0.88 20.75 0.56
C ASP A 115 0.51 21.36 1.94
N GLU A 116 -0.74 21.22 2.38
CA GLU A 116 -1.28 21.78 3.62
C GLU A 116 -1.09 20.91 4.89
N MET A 117 -0.37 19.81 4.81
CA MET A 117 -0.05 18.98 5.97
C MET A 117 1.31 19.38 6.57
N PRO A 118 1.36 20.29 7.57
CA PRO A 118 2.62 20.90 8.06
C PRO A 118 3.60 19.90 8.67
N CYS A 119 3.13 18.71 9.04
CA CYS A 119 3.95 17.69 9.69
C CYS A 119 4.88 16.93 8.73
N TRP A 120 4.67 17.03 7.44
CA TRP A 120 5.44 16.28 6.44
C TRP A 120 6.50 17.12 5.70
N ASP A 121 6.41 18.45 5.77
CA ASP A 121 7.37 19.37 5.15
C ASP A 121 8.79 19.27 5.73
N LYS A 122 8.92 18.84 6.98
CA LYS A 122 10.22 18.70 7.64
C LYS A 122 11.10 17.59 7.05
N PHE A 123 10.53 16.66 6.28
CA PHE A 123 11.27 15.51 5.76
C PHE A 123 11.54 15.56 4.25
N GLY A 124 11.17 16.69 3.60
CA GLY A 124 11.21 16.78 2.15
C GLY A 124 10.29 15.73 1.52
N SER A 125 9.57 16.08 0.48
CA SER A 125 8.59 15.16 -0.10
C SER A 125 9.22 13.80 -0.38
N VAL A 126 8.68 12.75 0.19
CA VAL A 126 9.05 11.35 -0.10
C VAL A 126 9.06 11.11 -1.61
N SER A 127 8.18 11.79 -2.33
CA SER A 127 8.09 11.78 -3.78
C SER A 127 9.40 12.17 -4.50
N THR A 128 10.13 13.17 -3.98
CA THR A 128 11.40 13.60 -4.60
C THR A 128 12.48 12.52 -4.44
N LYS A 129 12.51 11.86 -3.29
CA LYS A 129 13.47 10.78 -3.02
C LYS A 129 13.17 9.53 -3.83
N ILE A 130 11.91 9.15 -3.97
CA ILE A 130 11.50 8.00 -4.76
C ILE A 130 11.83 8.22 -6.24
N LYS A 131 11.54 9.40 -6.80
CA LYS A 131 11.92 9.74 -8.19
C LYS A 131 13.42 9.63 -8.44
N HIS A 132 14.24 9.82 -7.42
CA HIS A 132 15.68 9.70 -7.55
C HIS A 132 16.15 8.24 -7.71
N TRP A 133 15.40 7.29 -7.14
CA TRP A 133 15.76 5.86 -7.11
C TRP A 133 15.07 5.02 -8.19
N THR A 134 14.08 5.58 -8.90
CA THR A 134 13.29 4.83 -9.89
C THR A 134 13.64 5.25 -11.31
N LYS A 135 13.41 4.36 -12.25
CA LYS A 135 13.53 4.68 -13.68
C LYS A 135 12.60 5.85 -14.01
N LYS A 136 13.12 6.77 -14.83
CA LYS A 136 12.33 7.89 -15.35
C LYS A 136 11.05 7.33 -16.00
N ASN A 137 9.88 7.82 -15.59
CA ASN A 137 8.55 7.44 -16.08
C ASN A 137 7.98 6.10 -15.56
N SER A 138 8.62 5.41 -14.63
CA SER A 138 8.03 4.20 -14.03
C SER A 138 7.07 4.50 -12.88
N ILE A 139 7.06 5.72 -12.36
CA ILE A 139 6.17 6.17 -11.28
C ILE A 139 5.33 7.35 -11.73
N LEU A 140 4.02 7.22 -11.58
CA LEU A 140 3.07 8.31 -11.69
C LEU A 140 2.68 8.79 -10.28
N PHE A 141 2.80 10.10 -10.04
CA PHE A 141 2.24 10.74 -8.85
C PHE A 141 0.86 11.29 -9.20
N TYR A 142 -0.16 10.71 -8.60
CA TYR A 142 -1.54 11.15 -8.77
C TYR A 142 -1.83 12.29 -7.80
N ASP A 143 -2.06 13.49 -8.36
CA ASP A 143 -2.59 14.61 -7.61
C ASP A 143 -4.13 14.48 -7.59
N ARG A 144 -4.69 14.27 -6.40
CA ARG A 144 -6.14 14.28 -6.24
C ARG A 144 -6.63 15.70 -6.52
N MET A 145 -7.13 15.91 -7.73
CA MET A 145 -7.85 17.12 -8.04
C MET A 145 -9.14 17.15 -7.22
N THR A 146 -9.35 18.22 -6.51
CA THR A 146 -10.58 18.52 -5.75
C THR A 146 -11.70 18.92 -6.67
#